data_23c9398b3c1c8f77b16732f01fce4502
#
_entry.id   23c9398b3c1c8f77b16732f01fce4502
#
_cell.length_a   1.000
_cell.length_b   1.000
_cell.length_c   1.000
_cell.angle_alpha   90.00
_cell.angle_beta   90.00
_cell.angle_gamma   90.00
#
_symmetry.space_group_name_H-M   'P 1'
#
loop_
_entity.id
_entity.type
_entity.pdbx_description
1 polymer ?
#
loop_
_entity_poly.entity_id
_entity_poly.type
_entity_poly.pdbx_seq_one_letter_code
_entity_poly.pdbx_strand_id
1 'polypeptide(L)'
;VIAGSTWQTALERLLPAFERVRKVVREVRVVIAPHEPSGEAVTKLREHLERKDWSTRTLEEVESSASVSGADAIIIDRVGILADLYTIGHVAYIGGGFHRAGVHSVLEPAAARLPVIFGPRYKKSAAAVDLVSEGAAKVVSDAEELANSLVTWLEDTEKNRYAASRAFSY
;
A
#
# COMPACT_ATOMS: atom_id res chain seq x y z
N VAL A 1 1.42 3.57 -5.43
CA VAL A 1 1.20 3.12 -4.05
C VAL A 1 1.55 1.64 -3.92
N ILE A 2 2.28 1.26 -2.88
CA ILE A 2 2.56 -0.15 -2.57
C ILE A 2 1.77 -0.53 -1.31
N ALA A 3 0.81 -1.45 -1.46
CA ALA A 3 0.01 -1.97 -0.36
C ALA A 3 0.53 -3.36 0.03
N GLY A 4 1.34 -3.42 1.08
CA GLY A 4 2.01 -4.63 1.52
C GLY A 4 1.26 -5.38 2.63
N SER A 5 1.36 -6.71 2.62
CA SER A 5 0.79 -7.61 3.62
C SER A 5 -0.70 -7.37 3.90
N THR A 6 -1.50 -7.19 2.83
CA THR A 6 -2.91 -6.83 2.96
C THR A 6 -3.76 -8.04 3.37
N TRP A 7 -4.57 -7.84 4.41
CA TRP A 7 -5.59 -8.77 4.84
C TRP A 7 -6.96 -8.38 4.26
N GLN A 8 -7.92 -9.29 4.26
CA GLN A 8 -9.28 -8.99 3.81
C GLN A 8 -9.87 -7.76 4.50
N THR A 9 -9.68 -7.64 5.82
CA THR A 9 -10.11 -6.48 6.60
C THR A 9 -9.44 -5.15 6.19
N ALA A 10 -8.26 -5.21 5.59
CA ALA A 10 -7.59 -4.04 5.03
C ALA A 10 -8.16 -3.70 3.64
N LEU A 11 -8.44 -4.72 2.80
CA LEU A 11 -8.99 -4.52 1.46
C LEU A 11 -10.36 -3.83 1.49
N GLU A 12 -11.19 -4.09 2.49
CA GLU A 12 -12.48 -3.40 2.70
C GLU A 12 -12.36 -1.88 2.81
N ARG A 13 -11.19 -1.36 3.16
CA ARG A 13 -10.87 0.07 3.27
C ARG A 13 -10.01 0.56 2.12
N LEU A 14 -9.04 -0.25 1.71
CA LEU A 14 -8.13 0.07 0.61
C LEU A 14 -8.87 0.26 -0.70
N LEU A 15 -9.75 -0.67 -1.07
CA LEU A 15 -10.40 -0.63 -2.38
C LEU A 15 -11.31 0.61 -2.53
N PRO A 16 -12.18 0.96 -1.57
CA PRO A 16 -12.92 2.22 -1.63
C PRO A 16 -12.02 3.47 -1.59
N ALA A 17 -10.88 3.42 -0.88
CA ALA A 17 -9.94 4.52 -0.86
C ALA A 17 -9.28 4.72 -2.23
N PHE A 18 -8.84 3.65 -2.89
CA PHE A 18 -8.28 3.71 -4.23
C PHE A 18 -9.26 4.27 -5.27
N GLU A 19 -10.55 3.91 -5.16
CA GLU A 19 -11.61 4.49 -6.00
C GLU A 19 -11.72 6.02 -5.83
N ARG A 20 -11.51 6.52 -4.63
CA ARG A 20 -11.51 7.96 -4.36
C ARG A 20 -10.23 8.62 -4.88
N VAL A 21 -9.07 8.00 -4.63
CA VAL A 21 -7.76 8.51 -5.05
C VAL A 21 -7.68 8.64 -6.57
N ARG A 22 -8.12 7.64 -7.35
CA ARG A 22 -8.06 7.69 -8.83
C ARG A 22 -8.91 8.80 -9.46
N LYS A 23 -9.89 9.33 -8.74
CA LYS A 23 -10.70 10.48 -9.20
C LYS A 23 -9.93 11.81 -9.14
N VAL A 24 -8.92 11.88 -8.26
CA VAL A 24 -8.09 13.07 -8.02
C VAL A 24 -6.74 12.89 -8.70
N VAL A 25 -6.07 11.79 -8.42
CA VAL A 25 -4.74 11.45 -8.96
C VAL A 25 -4.93 10.54 -10.18
N ARG A 26 -4.97 11.11 -11.37
CA ARG A 26 -5.34 10.40 -12.62
C ARG A 26 -4.40 9.25 -13.00
N GLU A 27 -3.12 9.38 -12.68
CA GLU A 27 -2.09 8.38 -13.04
C GLU A 27 -1.69 7.50 -11.86
N VAL A 28 -2.56 7.41 -10.83
CA VAL A 28 -2.27 6.54 -9.71
C VAL A 28 -2.21 5.09 -10.15
N ARG A 29 -1.14 4.42 -9.76
CA ARG A 29 -0.96 2.97 -9.92
C ARG A 29 -0.79 2.33 -8.56
N VAL A 30 -1.34 1.14 -8.40
CA VAL A 30 -1.27 0.42 -7.13
C VAL A 30 -0.63 -0.95 -7.33
N VAL A 31 0.21 -1.33 -6.39
CA VAL A 31 0.72 -2.70 -6.26
C VAL A 31 0.14 -3.25 -4.96
N ILE A 32 -0.57 -4.36 -5.04
CA ILE A 32 -1.24 -4.96 -3.89
C ILE A 32 -0.64 -6.34 -3.63
N ALA A 33 0.00 -6.50 -2.49
CA ALA A 33 0.56 -7.76 -2.02
C ALA A 33 -0.32 -8.33 -0.90
N PRO A 34 -1.16 -9.34 -1.17
CA PRO A 34 -1.90 -10.05 -0.13
C PRO A 34 -0.94 -10.67 0.89
N HIS A 35 -1.36 -10.74 2.15
CA HIS A 35 -0.57 -11.42 3.20
C HIS A 35 -0.34 -12.89 2.87
N GLU A 36 -1.36 -13.55 2.36
CA GLU A 36 -1.31 -14.92 1.83
C GLU A 36 -1.78 -14.88 0.37
N PRO A 37 -0.85 -14.85 -0.61
CA PRO A 37 -1.19 -14.75 -2.03
C PRO A 37 -1.58 -16.11 -2.63
N SER A 38 -2.64 -16.74 -2.11
CA SER A 38 -3.20 -17.94 -2.72
C SER A 38 -3.88 -17.60 -4.04
N GLY A 39 -3.97 -18.58 -4.95
CA GLY A 39 -4.66 -18.39 -6.23
C GLY A 39 -6.10 -17.88 -6.06
N GLU A 40 -6.81 -18.35 -5.03
CA GLU A 40 -8.16 -17.87 -4.71
C GLU A 40 -8.15 -16.39 -4.27
N ALA A 41 -7.21 -15.99 -3.41
CA ALA A 41 -7.10 -14.61 -2.94
C ALA A 41 -6.77 -13.66 -4.09
N VAL A 42 -5.84 -14.04 -4.96
CA VAL A 42 -5.44 -13.29 -6.17
C VAL A 42 -6.63 -13.14 -7.12
N THR A 43 -7.36 -14.24 -7.40
CA THR A 43 -8.53 -14.23 -8.29
C THR A 43 -9.64 -13.32 -7.74
N LYS A 44 -10.00 -13.44 -6.46
CA LYS A 44 -11.02 -12.60 -5.83
C LYS A 44 -10.67 -11.12 -5.85
N LEU A 45 -9.40 -10.79 -5.59
CA LEU A 45 -8.92 -9.41 -5.63
C LEU A 45 -8.99 -8.86 -7.04
N ARG A 46 -8.56 -9.64 -8.05
CA ARG A 46 -8.65 -9.29 -9.46
C ARG A 46 -10.10 -8.98 -9.86
N GLU A 47 -11.02 -9.92 -9.61
CA GLU A 47 -12.43 -9.76 -9.93
C GLU A 47 -13.04 -8.51 -9.28
N HIS A 48 -12.64 -8.21 -8.05
CA HIS A 48 -13.14 -7.02 -7.35
C HIS A 48 -12.66 -5.74 -8.04
N LEU A 49 -11.38 -5.66 -8.40
CA LEU A 49 -10.80 -4.50 -9.07
C LEU A 49 -11.39 -4.32 -10.47
N GLU A 50 -11.49 -5.39 -11.25
CA GLU A 50 -12.01 -5.36 -12.63
C GLU A 50 -13.49 -4.95 -12.68
N ARG A 51 -14.31 -5.36 -11.69
CA ARG A 51 -15.69 -4.86 -11.55
C ARG A 51 -15.78 -3.34 -11.29
N LYS A 52 -14.67 -2.70 -10.97
CA LYS A 52 -14.54 -1.25 -10.75
C LYS A 52 -13.70 -0.58 -11.84
N ASP A 53 -13.60 -1.23 -13.00
CA ASP A 53 -12.87 -0.72 -14.17
C ASP A 53 -11.38 -0.45 -13.91
N TRP A 54 -10.73 -1.27 -13.05
CA TRP A 54 -9.29 -1.30 -12.92
C TRP A 54 -8.71 -2.33 -13.89
N SER A 55 -7.73 -1.91 -14.70
CA SER A 55 -6.93 -2.83 -15.50
C SER A 55 -5.94 -3.53 -14.59
N THR A 56 -6.03 -4.86 -14.48
CA THR A 56 -5.20 -5.63 -13.56
C THR A 56 -4.21 -6.53 -14.27
N ARG A 57 -3.06 -6.78 -13.64
CA ARG A 57 -2.13 -7.85 -13.96
C ARG A 57 -1.58 -8.48 -12.69
N THR A 58 -1.24 -9.76 -12.75
CA THR A 58 -0.39 -10.36 -11.71
C THR A 58 1.08 -10.06 -11.98
N LEU A 59 1.92 -10.27 -10.98
CA LEU A 59 3.37 -10.14 -11.17
C LEU A 59 3.87 -11.14 -12.21
N GLU A 60 3.40 -12.40 -12.18
CA GLU A 60 3.75 -13.42 -13.17
C GLU A 60 3.42 -12.97 -14.61
N GLU A 61 2.26 -12.37 -14.82
CA GLU A 61 1.86 -11.83 -16.13
C GLU A 61 2.75 -10.67 -16.57
N VAL A 62 3.18 -9.82 -15.64
CA VAL A 62 4.11 -8.72 -15.92
C VAL A 62 5.47 -9.25 -16.33
N GLU A 63 6.01 -10.22 -15.61
CA GLU A 63 7.30 -10.85 -15.92
C GLU A 63 7.27 -11.59 -17.25
N SER A 64 6.21 -12.35 -17.50
CA SER A 64 6.05 -13.12 -18.75
C SER A 64 5.93 -12.23 -19.99
N SER A 65 5.31 -11.06 -19.85
CA SER A 65 5.13 -10.11 -20.96
C SER A 65 6.23 -9.05 -21.04
N ALA A 66 7.12 -9.00 -20.02
CA ALA A 66 8.11 -7.94 -19.82
C ALA A 66 7.51 -6.52 -19.91
N SER A 67 6.24 -6.35 -19.51
CA SER A 67 5.52 -5.08 -19.63
C SER A 67 4.50 -4.90 -18.50
N VAL A 68 4.50 -3.69 -17.95
CA VAL A 68 3.45 -3.18 -17.03
C VAL A 68 2.43 -2.30 -17.76
N SER A 69 2.57 -2.14 -19.06
CA SER A 69 1.74 -1.22 -19.85
C SER A 69 0.26 -1.57 -19.74
N GLY A 70 -0.55 -0.55 -19.52
CA GLY A 70 -2.01 -0.67 -19.42
C GLY A 70 -2.52 -1.23 -18.08
N ALA A 71 -1.67 -1.52 -17.10
CA ALA A 71 -2.11 -1.94 -15.78
C ALA A 71 -2.24 -0.75 -14.81
N ASP A 72 -3.40 -0.59 -14.22
CA ASP A 72 -3.65 0.33 -13.10
C ASP A 72 -3.28 -0.32 -11.76
N ALA A 73 -3.49 -1.63 -11.66
CA ALA A 73 -3.19 -2.41 -10.47
C ALA A 73 -2.38 -3.67 -10.81
N ILE A 74 -1.31 -3.89 -10.03
CA ILE A 74 -0.53 -5.13 -10.08
C ILE A 74 -0.80 -5.91 -8.80
N ILE A 75 -1.21 -7.16 -8.96
CA ILE A 75 -1.47 -8.07 -7.85
C ILE A 75 -0.25 -8.98 -7.69
N ILE A 76 0.31 -9.00 -6.49
CA ILE A 76 1.46 -9.84 -6.17
C ILE A 76 0.97 -11.23 -5.81
N ASP A 77 1.39 -12.21 -6.60
CA ASP A 77 0.96 -13.61 -6.56
C ASP A 77 1.98 -14.55 -5.88
N ARG A 78 3.01 -13.96 -5.24
CA ARG A 78 4.04 -14.70 -4.50
C ARG A 78 4.55 -13.92 -3.29
N VAL A 79 5.28 -14.58 -2.42
CA VAL A 79 5.95 -13.99 -1.24
C VAL A 79 7.42 -13.68 -1.52
N GLY A 80 8.06 -12.88 -0.66
CA GLY A 80 9.50 -12.69 -0.61
C GLY A 80 10.06 -11.53 -1.44
N ILE A 81 9.22 -10.74 -2.13
CA ILE A 81 9.66 -9.66 -3.02
C ILE A 81 9.22 -8.26 -2.55
N LEU A 82 8.51 -8.18 -1.43
CA LEU A 82 7.87 -6.93 -1.02
C LEU A 82 8.87 -5.82 -0.69
N ALA A 83 10.04 -6.18 -0.14
CA ALA A 83 11.11 -5.22 0.13
C ALA A 83 11.60 -4.53 -1.16
N ASP A 84 11.77 -5.30 -2.24
CA ASP A 84 12.18 -4.76 -3.54
C ASP A 84 11.10 -3.85 -4.14
N LEU A 85 9.82 -4.24 -3.99
CA LEU A 85 8.70 -3.46 -4.49
C LEU A 85 8.57 -2.09 -3.81
N TYR A 86 8.93 -1.97 -2.54
CA TYR A 86 8.94 -0.66 -1.88
C TYR A 86 9.90 0.32 -2.55
N THR A 87 11.00 -0.13 -3.14
CA THR A 87 12.00 0.75 -3.79
C THR A 87 11.46 1.52 -4.98
N ILE A 88 10.39 1.06 -5.61
CA ILE A 88 9.73 1.71 -6.75
C ILE A 88 8.46 2.48 -6.37
N GLY A 89 8.12 2.51 -5.07
CA GLY A 89 6.94 3.16 -4.56
C GLY A 89 7.07 4.65 -4.31
N HIS A 90 5.95 5.31 -4.05
CA HIS A 90 5.90 6.69 -3.56
C HIS A 90 5.27 6.77 -2.16
N VAL A 91 4.38 5.85 -1.84
CA VAL A 91 3.71 5.72 -0.54
C VAL A 91 3.51 4.24 -0.25
N ALA A 92 3.73 3.81 0.97
CA ALA A 92 3.46 2.46 1.44
C ALA A 92 2.20 2.43 2.32
N TYR A 93 1.30 1.49 2.05
CA TYR A 93 0.28 1.06 3.00
C TYR A 93 0.67 -0.30 3.57
N ILE A 94 0.63 -0.44 4.91
CA ILE A 94 0.99 -1.69 5.59
C ILE A 94 -0.24 -2.32 6.22
N GLY A 95 -0.49 -3.57 5.85
CA GLY A 95 -1.60 -4.36 6.36
C GLY A 95 -1.46 -4.73 7.84
N GLY A 96 -2.48 -5.40 8.37
CA GLY A 96 -2.53 -5.85 9.76
C GLY A 96 -3.05 -4.82 10.74
N GLY A 97 -2.94 -3.53 10.46
CA GLY A 97 -3.37 -2.46 11.37
C GLY A 97 -4.87 -2.44 11.71
N PHE A 98 -5.70 -3.13 10.94
CA PHE A 98 -7.12 -3.38 11.23
C PHE A 98 -7.38 -4.77 11.79
N HIS A 99 -6.38 -5.65 11.76
CA HIS A 99 -6.47 -7.01 12.29
C HIS A 99 -5.96 -7.07 13.74
N ARG A 100 -6.46 -8.03 14.53
CA ARG A 100 -6.06 -8.19 15.94
C ARG A 100 -4.57 -8.49 16.14
N ALA A 101 -3.90 -9.03 15.14
CA ALA A 101 -2.46 -9.27 15.17
C ALA A 101 -1.63 -7.99 15.22
N GLY A 102 -2.19 -6.87 14.71
CA GLY A 102 -1.50 -5.59 14.62
C GLY A 102 -0.81 -5.38 13.28
N VAL A 103 -0.22 -4.20 13.11
CA VAL A 103 0.50 -3.82 11.89
C VAL A 103 1.69 -4.76 11.63
N HIS A 104 1.92 -5.09 10.36
CA HIS A 104 3.11 -5.83 9.92
C HIS A 104 4.38 -4.95 9.97
N SER A 105 5.52 -5.48 9.53
CA SER A 105 6.79 -4.74 9.51
C SER A 105 6.67 -3.43 8.73
N VAL A 106 7.03 -2.33 9.38
CA VAL A 106 7.10 -0.98 8.79
C VAL A 106 8.55 -0.60 8.42
N LEU A 107 9.51 -1.46 8.76
CA LEU A 107 10.94 -1.17 8.57
C LEU A 107 11.36 -1.23 7.10
N GLU A 108 10.82 -2.18 6.34
CA GLU A 108 11.14 -2.32 4.91
C GLU A 108 10.73 -1.07 4.10
N PRO A 109 9.47 -0.58 4.18
CA PRO A 109 9.11 0.65 3.49
C PRO A 109 9.82 1.88 4.03
N ALA A 110 10.12 1.95 5.33
CA ALA A 110 10.92 3.04 5.91
C ALA A 110 12.34 3.05 5.34
N ALA A 111 13.00 1.90 5.28
CA ALA A 111 14.32 1.76 4.65
C ALA A 111 14.32 2.11 3.15
N ALA A 112 13.20 1.85 2.47
CA ALA A 112 12.99 2.26 1.08
C ALA A 112 12.61 3.74 0.91
N ARG A 113 12.65 4.54 1.98
CA ARG A 113 12.30 5.98 1.98
C ARG A 113 10.86 6.25 1.56
N LEU A 114 9.93 5.44 2.02
CA LEU A 114 8.52 5.68 1.77
C LEU A 114 7.81 6.21 3.03
N PRO A 115 6.95 7.22 2.91
CA PRO A 115 5.99 7.51 3.95
C PRO A 115 5.00 6.36 4.08
N VAL A 116 4.62 6.05 5.32
CA VAL A 116 3.90 4.81 5.65
C VAL A 116 2.50 5.11 6.18
N ILE A 117 1.49 4.38 5.70
CA ILE A 117 0.11 4.45 6.21
C ILE A 117 -0.29 3.08 6.75
N PHE A 118 -0.98 3.05 7.87
CA PHE A 118 -1.53 1.83 8.46
C PHE A 118 -2.74 2.11 9.36
N GLY A 119 -3.44 1.06 9.74
CA GLY A 119 -4.60 1.14 10.62
C GLY A 119 -4.24 1.33 12.10
N PRO A 120 -5.26 1.48 13.00
CA PRO A 120 -5.07 1.94 14.38
C PRO A 120 -4.40 0.93 15.32
N ARG A 121 -4.25 -0.34 14.91
CA ARG A 121 -3.64 -1.39 15.76
C ARG A 121 -2.13 -1.49 15.55
N TYR A 122 -1.39 -0.42 15.83
CA TYR A 122 0.06 -0.33 15.61
C TYR A 122 0.89 -0.28 16.90
N LYS A 123 0.28 0.00 18.06
CA LYS A 123 0.97 0.29 19.33
C LYS A 123 1.86 -0.84 19.86
N LYS A 124 1.72 -2.06 19.32
CA LYS A 124 2.60 -3.19 19.65
C LYS A 124 3.94 -3.17 18.88
N SER A 125 4.04 -2.36 17.84
CA SER A 125 5.25 -2.15 17.05
C SER A 125 5.92 -0.86 17.49
N ALA A 126 7.07 -0.94 18.15
CA ALA A 126 7.85 0.23 18.56
C ALA A 126 8.19 1.09 17.34
N ALA A 127 8.66 0.46 16.26
CA ALA A 127 8.97 1.15 15.01
C ALA A 127 7.77 1.94 14.44
N ALA A 128 6.58 1.36 14.46
CA ALA A 128 5.38 2.06 13.99
C ALA A 128 5.02 3.26 14.88
N VAL A 129 5.21 3.14 16.20
CA VAL A 129 5.00 4.25 17.16
C VAL A 129 5.99 5.38 16.86
N ASP A 130 7.26 5.05 16.68
CA ASP A 130 8.30 6.04 16.41
C ASP A 130 8.08 6.73 15.07
N LEU A 131 7.75 5.98 14.01
CA LEU A 131 7.44 6.58 12.69
C LEU A 131 6.24 7.55 12.74
N VAL A 132 5.24 7.27 13.58
CA VAL A 132 4.12 8.20 13.79
C VAL A 132 4.61 9.45 14.51
N SER A 133 5.41 9.34 15.56
CA SER A 133 5.93 10.48 16.34
C SER A 133 6.84 11.37 15.52
N GLU A 134 7.58 10.80 14.56
CA GLU A 134 8.47 11.50 13.65
C GLU A 134 7.76 12.12 12.42
N GLY A 135 6.45 11.90 12.27
CA GLY A 135 5.69 12.37 11.11
C GLY A 135 5.97 11.59 9.81
N ALA A 136 6.63 10.45 9.92
CA ALA A 136 6.94 9.54 8.82
C ALA A 136 5.77 8.59 8.49
N ALA A 137 4.84 8.41 9.43
CA ALA A 137 3.67 7.57 9.22
C ALA A 137 2.37 8.26 9.59
N LYS A 138 1.27 7.81 8.95
CA LYS A 138 -0.10 8.19 9.27
C LYS A 138 -0.91 7.00 9.71
N VAL A 139 -1.68 7.19 10.77
CA VAL A 139 -2.68 6.23 11.23
C VAL A 139 -4.02 6.62 10.65
N VAL A 140 -4.74 5.65 10.07
CA VAL A 140 -6.04 5.87 9.46
C VAL A 140 -7.08 4.89 10.00
N SER A 141 -8.31 5.35 10.18
CA SER A 141 -9.39 4.56 10.77
C SER A 141 -10.38 4.03 9.73
N ASP A 142 -10.47 4.68 8.59
CA ASP A 142 -11.42 4.34 7.52
C ASP A 142 -10.88 4.64 6.11
N ALA A 143 -11.71 4.36 5.11
CA ALA A 143 -11.37 4.55 3.70
C ALA A 143 -11.24 6.03 3.31
N GLU A 144 -11.92 6.93 3.99
CA GLU A 144 -11.85 8.36 3.70
C GLU A 144 -10.54 8.96 4.19
N GLU A 145 -10.17 8.70 5.44
CA GLU A 145 -8.88 9.11 6.00
C GLU A 145 -7.70 8.52 5.20
N LEU A 146 -7.85 7.27 4.76
CA LEU A 146 -6.85 6.62 3.91
C LEU A 146 -6.72 7.31 2.56
N ALA A 147 -7.84 7.60 1.88
CA ALA A 147 -7.83 8.30 0.60
C ALA A 147 -7.21 9.70 0.73
N ASN A 148 -7.61 10.47 1.74
CA ASN A 148 -7.09 11.81 1.99
C ASN A 148 -5.58 11.79 2.28
N SER A 149 -5.10 10.79 3.03
CA SER A 149 -3.68 10.61 3.31
C SER A 149 -2.87 10.25 2.07
N LEU A 150 -3.41 9.37 1.23
CA LEU A 150 -2.80 8.99 -0.04
C LEU A 150 -2.73 10.18 -1.00
N VAL A 151 -3.85 10.91 -1.21
CA VAL A 151 -3.86 12.11 -2.05
C VAL A 151 -2.86 13.14 -1.57
N THR A 152 -2.83 13.41 -0.26
CA THR A 152 -1.87 14.37 0.31
C THR A 152 -0.42 14.02 -0.06
N TRP A 153 -0.03 12.76 0.07
CA TRP A 153 1.35 12.37 -0.19
C TRP A 153 1.66 12.07 -1.66
N LEU A 154 0.66 11.86 -2.49
CA LEU A 154 0.85 11.69 -3.94
C LEU A 154 0.90 13.03 -4.68
N GLU A 155 0.17 14.05 -4.21
CA GLU A 155 0.10 15.37 -4.85
C GLU A 155 1.08 16.39 -4.25
N ASP A 156 1.33 16.31 -2.94
CA ASP A 156 2.24 17.24 -2.25
C ASP A 156 3.63 16.62 -2.11
N THR A 157 4.49 16.92 -3.08
CA THR A 157 5.86 16.40 -3.15
C THR A 157 6.71 16.81 -1.94
N GLU A 158 6.48 17.98 -1.36
CA GLU A 158 7.24 18.44 -0.20
C GLU A 158 6.86 17.66 1.06
N LYS A 159 5.57 17.48 1.30
CA LYS A 159 5.09 16.63 2.42
C LYS A 159 5.52 15.18 2.27
N ASN A 160 5.48 14.65 1.04
CA ASN A 160 5.98 13.30 0.78
C ASN A 160 7.47 13.18 1.12
N ARG A 161 8.31 14.07 0.58
CA ARG A 161 9.77 14.07 0.83
C ARG A 161 10.10 14.24 2.30
N TYR A 162 9.38 15.11 3.01
CA TYR A 162 9.57 15.29 4.44
C TYR A 162 9.32 13.98 5.18
N ALA A 163 8.14 13.37 4.99
CA ALA A 163 7.79 12.11 5.63
C ALA A 163 8.75 10.96 5.24
N ALA A 164 9.13 10.88 3.96
CA ALA A 164 10.09 9.90 3.44
C ALA A 164 11.48 10.04 4.08
N SER A 165 11.97 11.28 4.26
CA SER A 165 13.24 11.52 4.92
C SER A 165 13.23 11.12 6.39
N ARG A 166 12.12 11.39 7.08
CA ARG A 166 11.93 10.96 8.48
C ARG A 166 11.84 9.45 8.60
N ALA A 167 11.16 8.78 7.67
CA ALA A 167 11.09 7.32 7.64
C ALA A 167 12.49 6.68 7.52
N PHE A 168 13.33 7.21 6.65
CA PHE A 168 14.68 6.69 6.43
C PHE A 168 15.65 6.97 7.60
N SER A 169 15.41 8.03 8.35
CA SER A 169 16.27 8.42 9.49
C SER A 169 16.02 7.56 10.73
N TYR A 170 14.99 6.74 10.73
CA TYR A 170 14.67 5.77 11.76
C TYR A 170 15.54 4.52 11.67
#